data_77f38198e3e32efa35ba3d61030ebc8c
#
_entry.id   77f38198e3e32efa35ba3d61030ebc8c
#
_cell.length_a   1.000
_cell.length_b   1.000
_cell.length_c   1.000
_cell.angle_alpha   90.00
_cell.angle_beta   90.00
_cell.angle_gamma   90.00
#
_symmetry.space_group_name_H-M   'P 1'
#
loop_
_entity.id
_entity.type
_entity.pdbx_description
1 polymer ?
#
loop_
_entity_poly.entity_id
_entity_poly.type
_entity_poly.pdbx_seq_one_letter_code
_entity_poly.pdbx_strand_id
1 'polypeptide(L)'
;PQEYAYIIEELIYSDLTLADKHSYFHTILSYLIELGEADPFILGIASSIRRLLIDHLHVVGDIFDRGVGSAQVMDELLDFHSLDIQWGNHDIIWMGAYFGSEACLLNVLRIAARYGYLWDIEKAYGLNIRSLTLFADKTYKANPKFRPILGTRAEEFTSEEILQLEKVHQALAILQF
;
A
#
# COMPACT_ATOMS: atom_id res chain seq x y z
N PRO A 1 1.33 -12.02 -18.36
CA PRO A 1 2.65 -12.56 -18.71
C PRO A 1 2.72 -12.96 -20.17
N GLN A 2 3.83 -12.66 -20.85
CA GLN A 2 4.00 -12.98 -22.28
C GLN A 2 3.86 -14.49 -22.57
N GLU A 3 4.14 -15.32 -21.60
CA GLU A 3 4.07 -16.78 -21.69
C GLU A 3 2.66 -17.32 -21.95
N TYR A 4 1.63 -16.63 -21.47
CA TYR A 4 0.23 -17.04 -21.65
C TYR A 4 -0.50 -16.22 -22.74
N ALA A 5 0.16 -15.25 -23.36
CA ALA A 5 -0.48 -14.32 -24.28
C ALA A 5 -1.23 -15.04 -25.41
N TYR A 6 -0.61 -16.05 -25.99
CA TYR A 6 -1.21 -16.83 -27.09
C TYR A 6 -2.48 -17.58 -26.62
N ILE A 7 -2.43 -18.22 -25.44
CA ILE A 7 -3.59 -18.97 -24.90
C ILE A 7 -4.74 -18.03 -24.62
N ILE A 8 -4.45 -16.86 -24.03
CA ILE A 8 -5.45 -15.83 -23.70
C ILE A 8 -6.05 -15.25 -24.98
N GLU A 9 -5.23 -14.95 -25.99
CA GLU A 9 -5.69 -14.46 -27.28
C GLU A 9 -6.61 -15.48 -27.97
N GLU A 10 -6.23 -16.74 -28.01
CA GLU A 10 -7.05 -17.83 -28.53
C GLU A 10 -8.38 -17.97 -27.78
N LEU A 11 -8.39 -17.84 -26.45
CA LEU A 11 -9.61 -17.87 -25.64
C LEU A 11 -10.56 -16.72 -25.97
N ILE A 12 -10.03 -15.52 -26.20
CA ILE A 12 -10.82 -14.32 -26.52
C ILE A 12 -11.50 -14.44 -27.89
N TYR A 13 -10.78 -14.95 -28.88
CA TYR A 13 -11.25 -14.97 -30.28
C TYR A 13 -11.85 -16.30 -30.73
N SER A 14 -11.82 -17.33 -29.88
CA SER A 14 -12.36 -18.64 -30.24
C SER A 14 -13.83 -18.78 -29.91
N ASP A 15 -14.59 -19.40 -30.80
CA ASP A 15 -15.94 -19.87 -30.52
C ASP A 15 -15.89 -21.15 -29.67
N LEU A 16 -16.08 -21.01 -28.38
CA LEU A 16 -16.03 -22.11 -27.41
C LEU A 16 -17.24 -23.07 -27.52
N THR A 17 -18.25 -22.77 -28.36
CA THR A 17 -19.37 -23.69 -28.61
C THR A 17 -18.98 -24.83 -29.56
N LEU A 18 -17.86 -24.67 -30.27
CA LEU A 18 -17.35 -25.72 -31.16
C LEU A 18 -16.68 -26.83 -30.35
N ALA A 19 -17.12 -28.08 -30.56
CA ALA A 19 -16.64 -29.24 -29.80
C ALA A 19 -15.11 -29.41 -29.83
N ASP A 20 -14.47 -29.16 -30.97
CA ASP A 20 -13.03 -29.26 -31.14
C ASP A 20 -12.29 -28.21 -30.30
N LYS A 21 -12.79 -26.98 -30.26
CA LYS A 21 -12.22 -25.89 -29.44
C LYS A 21 -12.41 -26.17 -27.96
N HIS A 22 -13.57 -26.65 -27.56
CA HIS A 22 -13.82 -27.05 -26.17
C HIS A 22 -12.84 -28.13 -25.71
N SER A 23 -12.66 -29.20 -26.49
CA SER A 23 -11.69 -30.26 -26.16
C SER A 23 -10.25 -29.75 -26.09
N TYR A 24 -9.86 -28.87 -27.01
CA TYR A 24 -8.55 -28.24 -27.03
C TYR A 24 -8.26 -27.44 -25.73
N PHE A 25 -9.17 -26.54 -25.35
CA PHE A 25 -9.00 -25.72 -24.14
C PHE A 25 -9.08 -26.57 -22.87
N HIS A 26 -9.94 -27.57 -22.82
CA HIS A 26 -9.97 -28.50 -21.68
C HIS A 26 -8.61 -29.19 -21.48
N THR A 27 -7.98 -29.60 -22.56
CA THR A 27 -6.65 -30.23 -22.51
C THR A 27 -5.59 -29.24 -22.01
N ILE A 28 -5.57 -28.01 -22.54
CA ILE A 28 -4.62 -26.99 -22.10
C ILE A 28 -4.78 -26.66 -20.61
N LEU A 29 -6.00 -26.43 -20.17
CA LEU A 29 -6.29 -26.11 -18.76
C LEU A 29 -5.90 -27.27 -17.82
N SER A 30 -6.13 -28.52 -18.26
CA SER A 30 -5.69 -29.70 -17.48
C SER A 30 -4.17 -29.73 -17.32
N TYR A 31 -3.42 -29.45 -18.40
CA TYR A 31 -1.95 -29.36 -18.31
C TYR A 31 -1.48 -28.20 -17.42
N LEU A 32 -2.11 -27.04 -17.49
CA LEU A 32 -1.76 -25.92 -16.62
C LEU A 32 -1.96 -26.28 -15.13
N ILE A 33 -3.03 -27.02 -14.82
CA ILE A 33 -3.27 -27.51 -13.44
C ILE A 33 -2.21 -28.54 -13.04
N GLU A 34 -1.89 -29.50 -13.89
CA GLU A 34 -0.87 -30.54 -13.62
C GLU A 34 0.53 -29.93 -13.42
N LEU A 35 0.86 -28.86 -14.13
CA LEU A 35 2.13 -28.16 -14.02
C LEU A 35 2.18 -27.18 -12.84
N GLY A 36 1.07 -26.95 -12.13
CA GLY A 36 0.99 -25.97 -11.04
C GLY A 36 0.91 -24.52 -11.51
N GLU A 37 0.59 -24.27 -12.79
CA GLU A 37 0.55 -22.94 -13.42
C GLU A 37 -0.86 -22.32 -13.43
N ALA A 38 -1.82 -22.91 -12.72
CA ALA A 38 -3.21 -22.45 -12.71
C ALA A 38 -3.35 -21.05 -12.11
N ASP A 39 -2.72 -20.78 -10.96
CA ASP A 39 -2.79 -19.48 -10.27
C ASP A 39 -2.16 -18.35 -11.11
N PRO A 40 -0.93 -18.48 -11.63
CA PRO A 40 -0.36 -17.48 -12.54
C PRO A 40 -1.22 -17.23 -13.77
N PHE A 41 -1.85 -18.27 -14.33
CA PHE A 41 -2.73 -18.15 -15.49
C PHE A 41 -4.01 -17.38 -15.16
N ILE A 42 -4.67 -17.67 -14.03
CA ILE A 42 -5.86 -16.95 -13.55
C ILE A 42 -5.53 -15.46 -13.32
N LEU A 43 -4.41 -15.16 -12.67
CA LEU A 43 -3.94 -13.79 -12.46
C LEU A 43 -3.66 -13.07 -13.79
N GLY A 44 -3.11 -13.79 -14.78
CA GLY A 44 -2.89 -13.27 -16.12
C GLY A 44 -4.18 -12.88 -16.83
N ILE A 45 -5.21 -13.75 -16.77
CA ILE A 45 -6.54 -13.47 -17.31
C ILE A 45 -7.18 -12.27 -16.58
N ALA A 46 -7.18 -12.26 -15.26
CA ALA A 46 -7.74 -11.17 -14.47
C ALA A 46 -7.07 -9.82 -14.80
N SER A 47 -5.74 -9.81 -14.96
CA SER A 47 -4.99 -8.62 -15.40
C SER A 47 -5.39 -8.18 -16.80
N SER A 48 -5.58 -9.11 -17.73
CA SER A 48 -6.02 -8.81 -19.09
C SER A 48 -7.43 -8.22 -19.12
N ILE A 49 -8.36 -8.81 -18.36
CA ILE A 49 -9.72 -8.29 -18.22
C ILE A 49 -9.70 -6.87 -17.68
N ARG A 50 -8.91 -6.61 -16.61
CA ARG A 50 -8.76 -5.28 -16.03
C ARG A 50 -8.28 -4.25 -17.05
N ARG A 51 -7.27 -4.61 -17.87
CA ARG A 51 -6.72 -3.73 -18.92
C ARG A 51 -7.70 -3.46 -20.05
N LEU A 52 -8.55 -4.43 -20.37
CA LEU A 52 -9.55 -4.29 -21.44
C LEU A 52 -10.81 -3.52 -21.02
N LEU A 53 -11.15 -3.57 -19.72
CA LEU A 53 -12.35 -2.93 -19.18
C LEU A 53 -12.12 -1.51 -18.65
N ILE A 54 -10.89 -1.19 -18.24
CA ILE A 54 -10.55 0.09 -17.64
C ILE A 54 -9.46 0.75 -18.49
N ASP A 55 -9.85 1.69 -19.33
CA ASP A 55 -8.93 2.40 -20.21
C ASP A 55 -8.00 3.33 -19.41
N HIS A 56 -8.54 3.96 -18.36
CA HIS A 56 -7.82 4.94 -17.57
C HIS A 56 -8.33 4.98 -16.13
N LEU A 57 -7.43 5.03 -15.16
CA LEU A 57 -7.74 5.16 -13.74
C LEU A 57 -7.38 6.57 -13.27
N HIS A 58 -8.38 7.31 -12.79
CA HIS A 58 -8.18 8.60 -12.15
C HIS A 58 -8.33 8.47 -10.64
N VAL A 59 -7.26 8.78 -9.89
CA VAL A 59 -7.24 8.75 -8.43
C VAL A 59 -7.35 10.16 -7.88
N VAL A 60 -8.33 10.38 -6.99
CA VAL A 60 -8.66 11.72 -6.47
C VAL A 60 -7.82 12.16 -5.25
N GLY A 61 -6.77 11.43 -4.93
CA GLY A 61 -5.79 11.80 -3.90
C GLY A 61 -6.07 11.24 -2.51
N ASP A 62 -5.32 11.78 -1.53
CA ASP A 62 -5.25 11.36 -0.13
C ASP A 62 -4.88 9.87 0.05
N ILE A 63 -3.97 9.38 -0.81
CA ILE A 63 -3.42 8.02 -0.75
C ILE A 63 -2.66 7.83 0.57
N PHE A 64 -2.00 8.90 1.02
CA PHE A 64 -1.17 8.93 2.24
C PHE A 64 -1.88 9.57 3.44
N ASP A 65 -3.22 9.53 3.53
CA ASP A 65 -3.92 10.15 4.65
C ASP A 65 -3.58 9.44 5.98
N ARG A 66 -4.41 8.60 6.49
CA ARG A 66 -4.24 7.94 7.79
C ARG A 66 -4.43 6.45 7.66
N GLY A 67 -3.41 5.70 8.03
CA GLY A 67 -3.50 4.25 8.02
C GLY A 67 -2.29 3.57 7.41
N VAL A 68 -2.37 2.25 7.38
CA VAL A 68 -1.35 1.37 6.82
C VAL A 68 -1.67 1.05 5.36
N GLY A 69 -0.66 0.63 4.60
CA GLY A 69 -0.88 0.11 3.25
C GLY A 69 -0.76 1.13 2.13
N SER A 70 -0.49 2.41 2.40
CA SER A 70 -0.29 3.42 1.36
C SER A 70 0.83 3.05 0.38
N ALA A 71 1.92 2.43 0.86
CA ALA A 71 3.00 1.95 0.02
C ALA A 71 2.52 0.86 -0.95
N GLN A 72 1.79 -0.14 -0.45
CA GLN A 72 1.24 -1.22 -1.29
C GLN A 72 0.22 -0.68 -2.30
N VAL A 73 -0.62 0.27 -1.90
CA VAL A 73 -1.56 0.95 -2.81
C VAL A 73 -0.81 1.67 -3.92
N MET A 74 0.29 2.38 -3.58
CA MET A 74 1.11 3.06 -4.58
C MET A 74 1.78 2.07 -5.54
N ASP A 75 2.31 0.96 -5.04
CA ASP A 75 2.92 -0.07 -5.89
C ASP A 75 1.89 -0.63 -6.90
N GLU A 76 0.67 -0.94 -6.46
CA GLU A 76 -0.42 -1.39 -7.34
C GLU A 76 -0.85 -0.31 -8.34
N LEU A 77 -0.88 0.95 -7.94
CA LEU A 77 -1.22 2.07 -8.81
C LEU A 77 -0.16 2.29 -9.88
N LEU A 78 1.14 2.20 -9.51
CA LEU A 78 2.26 2.37 -10.44
C LEU A 78 2.31 1.27 -11.51
N ASP A 79 1.83 0.07 -11.19
CA ASP A 79 1.71 -1.04 -12.14
C ASP A 79 0.47 -0.93 -13.04
N PHE A 80 -0.39 0.06 -12.82
CA PHE A 80 -1.57 0.25 -13.64
C PHE A 80 -1.20 0.86 -15.01
N HIS A 81 -1.76 0.31 -16.08
CA HIS A 81 -1.35 0.62 -17.47
C HIS A 81 -1.62 2.07 -17.90
N SER A 82 -2.59 2.76 -17.28
CA SER A 82 -2.93 4.15 -17.58
C SER A 82 -3.50 4.81 -16.32
N LEU A 83 -2.73 5.71 -15.72
CA LEU A 83 -3.03 6.30 -14.43
C LEU A 83 -2.73 7.79 -14.43
N ASP A 84 -3.61 8.58 -13.82
CA ASP A 84 -3.27 9.90 -13.29
C ASP A 84 -3.75 10.03 -11.84
N ILE A 85 -3.05 10.85 -11.07
CA ILE A 85 -3.30 11.06 -9.65
C ILE A 85 -3.46 12.56 -9.40
N GLN A 86 -4.61 12.94 -8.88
CA GLN A 86 -4.80 14.25 -8.29
C GLN A 86 -4.33 14.20 -6.83
N TRP A 87 -3.49 15.14 -6.42
CA TRP A 87 -2.90 15.13 -5.08
C TRP A 87 -3.85 15.71 -4.03
N GLY A 88 -4.09 14.93 -2.98
CA GLY A 88 -4.73 15.41 -1.76
C GLY A 88 -3.76 16.20 -0.88
N ASN A 89 -4.25 16.80 0.20
CA ASN A 89 -3.42 17.59 1.11
C ASN A 89 -2.39 16.73 1.86
N HIS A 90 -2.71 15.48 2.18
CA HIS A 90 -1.77 14.55 2.79
C HIS A 90 -0.66 14.14 1.83
N ASP A 91 -0.99 13.90 0.55
CA ASP A 91 -0.02 13.55 -0.48
C ASP A 91 0.99 14.68 -0.70
N ILE A 92 0.53 15.94 -0.70
CA ILE A 92 1.41 17.12 -0.83
C ILE A 92 2.38 17.21 0.36
N ILE A 93 1.94 16.92 1.58
CA ILE A 93 2.82 16.91 2.75
C ILE A 93 3.90 15.82 2.60
N TRP A 94 3.55 14.65 2.10
CA TRP A 94 4.48 13.57 1.80
C TRP A 94 5.47 13.96 0.70
N MET A 95 5.01 14.60 -0.36
CA MET A 95 5.88 15.14 -1.40
C MET A 95 6.86 16.17 -0.83
N GLY A 96 6.39 17.09 0.02
CA GLY A 96 7.24 18.05 0.71
C GLY A 96 8.31 17.37 1.57
N ALA A 97 7.96 16.33 2.30
CA ALA A 97 8.91 15.53 3.09
C ALA A 97 9.95 14.85 2.19
N TYR A 98 9.54 14.25 1.08
CA TYR A 98 10.43 13.62 0.10
C TYR A 98 11.43 14.62 -0.50
N PHE A 99 10.99 15.85 -0.80
CA PHE A 99 11.85 16.92 -1.33
C PHE A 99 12.66 17.65 -0.25
N GLY A 100 12.69 17.16 0.99
CA GLY A 100 13.59 17.62 2.04
C GLY A 100 13.02 18.73 2.93
N SER A 101 11.72 18.99 2.91
CA SER A 101 11.08 19.88 3.88
C SER A 101 10.99 19.22 5.25
N GLU A 102 11.79 19.67 6.20
CA GLU A 102 11.82 19.16 7.58
C GLU A 102 10.45 19.31 8.26
N ALA A 103 9.77 20.43 8.04
CA ALA A 103 8.44 20.67 8.59
C ALA A 103 7.40 19.66 8.06
N CYS A 104 7.46 19.32 6.75
CA CYS A 104 6.60 18.31 6.17
C CYS A 104 6.95 16.92 6.71
N LEU A 105 8.23 16.58 6.83
CA LEU A 105 8.68 15.32 7.40
C LEU A 105 8.20 15.14 8.84
N LEU A 106 8.38 16.15 9.68
CA LEU A 106 7.90 16.13 11.06
C LEU A 106 6.37 15.98 11.13
N ASN A 107 5.65 16.60 10.19
CA ASN A 107 4.20 16.49 10.13
C ASN A 107 3.76 15.07 9.73
N VAL A 108 4.38 14.46 8.71
CA VAL A 108 4.15 13.06 8.32
C VAL A 108 4.36 12.13 9.50
N LEU A 109 5.52 12.21 10.15
CA LEU A 109 5.85 11.34 11.30
C LEU A 109 4.92 11.59 12.48
N ARG A 110 4.53 12.85 12.75
CA ARG A 110 3.59 13.20 13.82
C ARG A 110 2.20 12.60 13.57
N ILE A 111 1.69 12.68 12.35
CA ILE A 111 0.42 12.06 11.97
C ILE A 111 0.52 10.54 12.12
N ALA A 112 1.62 9.95 11.66
CA ALA A 112 1.86 8.52 11.78
C ALA A 112 1.90 8.04 13.23
N ALA A 113 2.57 8.77 14.12
CA ALA A 113 2.57 8.48 15.55
C ALA A 113 1.17 8.61 16.17
N ARG A 114 0.43 9.65 15.78
CA ARG A 114 -0.93 9.90 16.28
C ARG A 114 -1.91 8.78 15.93
N TYR A 115 -1.79 8.21 14.72
CA TYR A 115 -2.72 7.19 14.21
C TYR A 115 -2.14 5.77 14.21
N GLY A 116 -0.97 5.56 14.84
CA GLY A 116 -0.42 4.25 15.12
C GLY A 116 0.16 3.51 13.91
N TYR A 117 0.62 4.22 12.87
CA TYR A 117 1.26 3.59 11.71
C TYR A 117 2.73 4.03 11.48
N LEU A 118 3.36 4.56 12.53
CA LEU A 118 4.74 5.04 12.46
C LEU A 118 5.73 3.92 12.10
N TRP A 119 5.56 2.75 12.67
CA TRP A 119 6.41 1.57 12.36
C TRP A 119 6.12 0.98 10.99
N ASP A 120 4.91 1.16 10.46
CA ASP A 120 4.58 0.76 9.10
C ASP A 120 5.34 1.62 8.07
N ILE A 121 5.50 2.92 8.34
CA ILE A 121 6.35 3.83 7.54
C ILE A 121 7.83 3.41 7.64
N GLU A 122 8.33 3.14 8.85
CA GLU A 122 9.71 2.69 9.06
C GLU A 122 10.00 1.45 8.20
N LYS A 123 9.09 0.47 8.25
CA LYS A 123 9.21 -0.77 7.51
C LYS A 123 9.10 -0.58 5.99
N ALA A 124 8.13 0.20 5.54
CA ALA A 124 7.84 0.38 4.11
C ALA A 124 8.93 1.17 3.39
N TYR A 125 9.51 2.19 4.05
CA TYR A 125 10.47 3.11 3.44
C TYR A 125 11.90 2.98 3.99
N GLY A 126 12.17 1.99 4.86
CA GLY A 126 13.49 1.76 5.43
C GLY A 126 13.99 2.91 6.31
N LEU A 127 13.10 3.70 6.89
CA LEU A 127 13.46 4.79 7.79
C LEU A 127 13.91 4.23 9.14
N ASN A 128 14.91 4.88 9.77
CA ASN A 128 15.32 4.51 11.12
C ASN A 128 14.87 5.57 12.12
N ILE A 129 13.79 5.27 12.83
CA ILE A 129 13.21 6.15 13.85
C ILE A 129 13.71 5.86 15.26
N ARG A 130 14.65 4.92 15.44
CA ARG A 130 15.17 4.52 16.75
C ARG A 130 15.75 5.69 17.57
N SER A 131 16.46 6.60 16.90
CA SER A 131 17.02 7.78 17.56
C SER A 131 15.93 8.70 18.12
N LEU A 132 14.85 8.86 17.37
CA LEU A 132 13.68 9.64 17.79
C LEU A 132 12.97 8.98 18.98
N THR A 133 12.77 7.67 18.96
CA THR A 133 12.14 6.95 20.07
C THR A 133 12.97 7.01 21.34
N LEU A 134 14.29 6.82 21.25
CA LEU A 134 15.20 6.96 22.39
C LEU A 134 15.24 8.40 22.94
N PHE A 135 15.23 9.40 22.07
CA PHE A 135 15.13 10.80 22.49
C PHE A 135 13.82 11.07 23.23
N ALA A 136 12.70 10.62 22.66
CA ALA A 136 11.39 10.80 23.28
C ALA A 136 11.29 10.13 24.65
N ASP A 137 11.79 8.90 24.79
CA ASP A 137 11.80 8.16 26.05
C ASP A 137 12.63 8.84 27.16
N LYS A 138 13.78 9.42 26.79
CA LYS A 138 14.64 10.12 27.73
C LYS A 138 14.11 11.49 28.14
N THR A 139 13.43 12.18 27.23
CA THR A 139 13.08 13.59 27.38
C THR A 139 11.68 13.80 27.94
N TYR A 140 10.72 12.93 27.54
CA TYR A 140 9.32 13.15 27.84
C TYR A 140 8.75 12.09 28.77
N LYS A 141 7.89 12.52 29.68
CA LYS A 141 6.99 11.66 30.45
C LYS A 141 5.70 11.45 29.66
N ALA A 142 4.99 10.37 29.97
CA ALA A 142 3.67 10.13 29.41
C ALA A 142 2.74 11.33 29.61
N ASN A 143 2.04 11.69 28.56
CA ASN A 143 1.06 12.78 28.59
C ASN A 143 -0.18 12.37 27.76
N PRO A 144 -1.31 12.07 28.42
CA PRO A 144 -2.51 11.56 27.74
C PRO A 144 -3.05 12.42 26.60
N LYS A 145 -2.66 13.72 26.55
CA LYS A 145 -3.03 14.60 25.43
C LYS A 145 -2.44 14.16 24.10
N PHE A 146 -1.33 13.41 24.13
CA PHE A 146 -0.65 12.88 22.95
C PHE A 146 -0.93 11.39 22.72
N ARG A 147 -1.89 10.81 23.45
CA ARG A 147 -2.25 9.40 23.27
C ARG A 147 -2.67 9.13 21.83
N PRO A 148 -2.18 8.06 21.20
CA PRO A 148 -2.54 7.73 19.84
C PRO A 148 -4.01 7.34 19.70
N ILE A 149 -4.57 7.58 18.53
CA ILE A 149 -5.94 7.23 18.14
C ILE A 149 -5.85 5.97 17.28
N LEU A 150 -6.00 4.81 17.89
CA LEU A 150 -5.74 3.53 17.24
C LEU A 150 -7.00 2.88 16.62
N GLY A 151 -8.19 3.31 17.02
CA GLY A 151 -9.45 2.75 16.53
C GLY A 151 -9.51 1.22 16.71
N THR A 152 -9.85 0.50 15.67
CA THR A 152 -9.91 -0.97 15.64
C THR A 152 -8.56 -1.66 15.79
N ARG A 153 -7.47 -0.95 15.56
CA ARG A 153 -6.10 -1.48 15.69
C ARG A 153 -5.56 -1.45 17.13
N ALA A 154 -6.35 -1.01 18.09
CA ALA A 154 -5.90 -0.90 19.49
C ALA A 154 -5.40 -2.24 20.08
N GLU A 155 -5.97 -3.35 19.63
CA GLU A 155 -5.59 -4.70 20.09
C GLU A 155 -4.23 -5.18 19.50
N GLU A 156 -3.72 -4.53 18.46
CA GLU A 156 -2.42 -4.84 17.86
C GLU A 156 -1.25 -4.29 18.69
N PHE A 157 -1.53 -3.38 19.65
CA PHE A 157 -0.51 -2.65 20.39
C PHE A 157 -0.48 -3.05 21.85
N THR A 158 0.70 -3.26 22.38
CA THR A 158 0.95 -3.40 23.82
C THR A 158 0.82 -2.05 24.53
N SER A 159 0.61 -2.08 25.84
CA SER A 159 0.59 -0.86 26.64
C SER A 159 1.90 -0.07 26.59
N GLU A 160 3.03 -0.75 26.44
CA GLU A 160 4.35 -0.13 26.30
C GLU A 160 4.50 0.60 24.96
N GLU A 161 4.05 0.00 23.87
CA GLU A 161 4.06 0.62 22.54
C GLU A 161 3.15 1.85 22.48
N ILE A 162 1.97 1.79 23.08
CA ILE A 162 1.08 2.95 23.19
C ILE A 162 1.77 4.09 23.95
N LEU A 163 2.44 3.77 25.05
CA LEU A 163 3.18 4.76 25.83
C LEU A 163 4.36 5.36 25.06
N GLN A 164 5.06 4.55 24.28
CA GLN A 164 6.16 5.00 23.43
C GLN A 164 5.64 5.92 22.32
N LEU A 165 4.55 5.54 21.64
CA LEU A 165 3.90 6.38 20.63
C LEU A 165 3.43 7.72 21.20
N GLU A 166 2.90 7.73 22.42
CA GLU A 166 2.48 8.95 23.13
C GLU A 166 3.65 9.93 23.31
N LYS A 167 4.80 9.43 23.76
CA LYS A 167 6.01 10.24 23.93
C LYS A 167 6.60 10.71 22.60
N VAL A 168 6.62 9.84 21.59
CA VAL A 168 7.10 10.18 20.26
C VAL A 168 6.19 11.22 19.61
N HIS A 169 4.88 11.08 19.72
CA HIS A 169 3.92 12.06 19.24
C HIS A 169 4.14 13.43 19.89
N GLN A 170 4.38 13.46 21.22
CA GLN A 170 4.71 14.68 21.95
C GLN A 170 6.02 15.30 21.45
N ALA A 171 7.07 14.50 21.30
CA ALA A 171 8.36 14.96 20.77
C ALA A 171 8.21 15.61 19.39
N LEU A 172 7.53 14.93 18.46
CA LEU A 172 7.30 15.43 17.10
C LEU A 172 6.44 16.69 17.09
N ALA A 173 5.42 16.78 17.97
CA ALA A 173 4.61 17.98 18.06
C ALA A 173 5.41 19.20 18.54
N ILE A 174 6.42 19.01 19.41
CA ILE A 174 7.26 20.08 19.91
C ILE A 174 8.35 20.44 18.89
N LEU A 175 8.96 19.45 18.25
CA LEU A 175 10.01 19.68 17.26
C LEU A 175 9.50 20.40 15.99
N GLN A 176 8.21 20.36 15.74
CA GLN A 176 7.57 21.01 14.59
C GLN A 176 7.50 22.53 14.73
N PHE A 177 7.67 23.07 15.95
CA PHE A 177 7.65 24.50 16.28
C PHE A 177 9.06 25.06 16.53
#